data_e94373ae8f128effde8be029aa2401cf
#
_entry.id   e94373ae8f128effde8be029aa2401cf
#
_cell.length_a   1.000
_cell.length_b   1.000
_cell.length_c   1.000
_cell.angle_alpha   90.00
_cell.angle_beta   90.00
_cell.angle_gamma   90.00
#
_symmetry.space_group_name_H-M   'P 1'
#
loop_
_entity.id
_entity.type
_entity.pdbx_description
1 polymer ?
#
loop_
_entity_poly.entity_id
_entity_poly.type
_entity_poly.pdbx_seq_one_letter_code
_entity_poly.pdbx_strand_id
1 'polypeptide(L)' 'MAQATFNVPNISCGHCVAAIESELSDMDGVRSVKADADTKTVTVQWDDPASMERIRATLTDINYPAQ' A
#
# COMPACT_ATOMS: atom_id res chain seq x y z
N MET A 1 -2.59 10.60 -13.02
CA MET A 1 -2.16 10.08 -11.72
C MET A 1 -3.38 9.82 -10.84
N ALA A 2 -3.37 8.70 -10.14
CA ALA A 2 -4.44 8.35 -9.23
C ALA A 2 -3.88 8.26 -7.80
N GLN A 3 -4.75 8.44 -6.83
CA GLN A 3 -4.37 8.36 -5.43
C GLN A 3 -5.51 7.76 -4.65
N ALA A 4 -5.19 6.91 -3.68
CA ALA A 4 -6.19 6.34 -2.78
C ALA A 4 -5.55 6.06 -1.43
N THR A 5 -6.38 6.08 -0.40
CA THR A 5 -5.99 5.70 0.94
C THR A 5 -6.71 4.42 1.30
N PHE A 6 -5.94 3.41 1.72
CA PHE A 6 -6.48 2.12 2.12
C PHE A 6 -6.38 1.96 3.62
N ASN A 7 -7.42 1.40 4.22
CA ASN A 7 -7.39 1.07 5.64
C ASN A 7 -6.86 -0.35 5.80
N VAL A 8 -5.71 -0.49 6.48
CA VAL A 8 -5.01 -1.77 6.64
C VAL A 8 -4.84 -2.05 8.12
N PRO A 9 -5.81 -2.70 8.76
CA PRO A 9 -5.80 -2.86 10.21
C PRO A 9 -4.67 -3.74 10.74
N ASN A 10 -4.02 -4.51 9.88
CA ASN A 10 -2.89 -5.35 10.30
C ASN A 10 -1.59 -4.59 10.51
N ILE A 11 -1.53 -3.32 10.15
CA ILE A 11 -0.35 -2.52 10.42
C ILE A 11 -0.26 -2.28 11.92
N SER A 12 0.84 -2.74 12.52
CA SER A 12 1.01 -2.62 13.97
C SER A 12 2.35 -2.06 14.40
N CYS A 13 3.31 -1.91 13.48
CA CYS A 13 4.64 -1.42 13.83
C CYS A 13 5.37 -0.89 12.61
N GLY A 14 6.55 -0.30 12.84
CA GLY A 14 7.35 0.26 11.76
C GLY A 14 7.82 -0.74 10.72
N HIS A 15 7.99 -1.99 11.12
CA HIS A 15 8.36 -3.05 10.17
C HIS A 15 7.24 -3.30 9.15
N CYS A 16 6.01 -3.24 9.59
CA CYS A 16 4.86 -3.37 8.70
C CYS A 16 4.83 -2.24 7.68
N VAL A 17 5.07 -1.02 8.14
CA VAL A 17 5.12 0.16 7.27
C VAL A 17 6.20 -0.03 6.20
N ALA A 18 7.41 -0.42 6.63
CA ALA A 18 8.52 -0.61 5.71
C ALA A 18 8.24 -1.71 4.68
N ALA A 19 7.64 -2.82 5.12
CA ALA A 19 7.32 -3.93 4.23
C ALA A 19 6.31 -3.50 3.17
N ILE A 20 5.26 -2.80 3.57
CA ILE A 20 4.24 -2.33 2.64
C ILE A 20 4.84 -1.34 1.64
N GLU A 21 5.60 -0.38 2.13
CA GLU A 21 6.20 0.63 1.26
C GLU A 21 7.16 -0.02 0.26
N SER A 22 7.97 -0.97 0.71
CA SER A 22 8.91 -1.66 -0.16
C SER A 22 8.20 -2.45 -1.25
N GLU A 23 7.21 -3.24 -0.88
CA GLU A 23 6.49 -4.08 -1.83
C GLU A 23 5.71 -3.27 -2.85
N LEU A 24 5.01 -2.24 -2.40
CA LEU A 24 4.22 -1.43 -3.32
C LEU A 24 5.09 -0.55 -4.20
N SER A 25 6.22 -0.07 -3.69
CA SER A 25 7.14 0.75 -4.48
C SER A 25 7.77 -0.03 -5.63
N ASP A 26 7.87 -1.34 -5.52
CA ASP A 26 8.40 -2.20 -6.58
C ASP A 26 7.41 -2.41 -7.72
N MET A 27 6.14 -2.03 -7.54
CA MET A 27 5.15 -2.20 -8.59
C MET A 27 5.33 -1.16 -9.69
N ASP A 28 5.21 -1.62 -10.94
CA ASP A 28 5.24 -0.71 -12.08
C ASP A 28 4.07 0.26 -12.01
N GLY A 29 4.36 1.54 -12.16
CA GLY A 29 3.34 2.58 -12.13
C GLY A 29 3.09 3.19 -10.77
N VAL A 30 3.57 2.61 -9.70
CA VAL A 30 3.44 3.20 -8.37
C VAL A 30 4.45 4.33 -8.21
N ARG A 31 3.97 5.52 -7.91
CA ARG A 31 4.78 6.73 -7.78
C ARG A 31 5.24 6.96 -6.35
N SER A 32 4.33 6.82 -5.39
CA SER A 32 4.68 6.98 -3.99
C SER A 32 3.78 6.15 -3.12
N VAL A 33 4.30 5.74 -1.98
CA VAL A 33 3.58 4.96 -0.99
C VAL A 33 3.90 5.54 0.37
N LYS A 34 2.86 5.79 1.16
CA LYS A 34 3.03 6.23 2.53
C LYS A 34 2.14 5.40 3.44
N ALA A 35 2.73 4.60 4.30
CA ALA A 35 2.01 3.82 5.28
C ALA A 35 2.16 4.46 6.65
N ASP A 36 1.11 4.36 7.45
CA ASP A 36 1.07 4.97 8.78
C ASP A 36 0.53 3.94 9.77
N ALA A 37 1.35 3.59 10.76
CA ALA A 37 0.97 2.60 11.77
C ALA A 37 0.00 3.19 12.80
N ASP A 38 0.05 4.49 13.04
CA ASP A 38 -0.83 5.13 14.01
C ASP A 38 -2.28 5.11 13.56
N THR A 39 -2.52 5.42 12.28
CA THR A 39 -3.86 5.43 11.70
C THR A 39 -4.19 4.14 10.99
N LYS A 40 -3.20 3.26 10.81
CA LYS A 40 -3.35 1.98 10.10
C LYS A 40 -3.84 2.17 8.68
N THR A 41 -3.28 3.18 8.01
CA THR A 41 -3.66 3.51 6.64
C THR A 41 -2.44 3.50 5.72
N VAL A 42 -2.71 3.26 4.44
CA VAL A 42 -1.70 3.32 3.39
C VAL A 42 -2.22 4.22 2.29
N THR A 43 -1.46 5.27 1.97
CA THR A 43 -1.79 6.17 0.88
C THR A 43 -0.85 5.88 -0.28
N VAL A 44 -1.41 5.63 -1.46
CA VAL A 44 -0.64 5.26 -2.64
C VAL A 44 -1.00 6.20 -3.78
N GLN A 45 0.02 6.69 -4.47
CA GLN A 45 -0.14 7.43 -5.72
C GLN A 45 0.43 6.60 -6.85
N TRP A 46 -0.32 6.44 -7.93
CA TRP A 46 0.08 5.58 -9.03
C TRP A 46 -0.41 6.08 -10.37
N ASP A 47 0.18 5.51 -11.42
CA ASP A 47 -0.16 5.71 -12.82
C ASP A 47 -0.27 4.35 -13.49
N ASP A 48 -0.70 4.32 -14.76
CA ASP A 48 -0.66 3.09 -15.52
C ASP A 48 0.77 2.54 -15.57
N PRO A 49 0.97 1.23 -15.51
CA PRO A 49 -0.03 0.15 -15.52
C PRO A 49 -0.56 -0.26 -14.15
N ALA A 50 -0.21 0.45 -13.09
CA ALA A 50 -0.73 0.12 -11.76
C ALA A 50 -2.22 0.44 -11.68
N SER A 51 -2.92 -0.26 -10.82
CA SER A 51 -4.35 -0.04 -10.60
C SER A 51 -4.68 -0.31 -9.14
N MET A 52 -5.83 0.19 -8.71
CA MET A 52 -6.30 -0.03 -7.34
C MET A 52 -6.42 -1.52 -7.04
N GLU A 53 -6.92 -2.30 -7.99
CA GLU A 53 -7.06 -3.74 -7.78
C GLU A 53 -5.72 -4.44 -7.59
N ARG A 54 -4.71 -4.06 -8.37
CA ARG A 54 -3.38 -4.63 -8.24
C ARG A 54 -2.75 -4.29 -6.91
N ILE A 55 -2.93 -3.05 -6.47
CA ILE A 55 -2.40 -2.59 -5.19
C ILE A 55 -3.05 -3.36 -4.05
N ARG A 56 -4.37 -3.52 -4.09
CA ARG A 56 -5.08 -4.29 -3.06
C ARG A 56 -4.68 -5.76 -3.06
N ALA A 57 -4.50 -6.34 -4.25
CA ALA A 57 -4.05 -7.73 -4.36
C ALA A 57 -2.67 -7.91 -3.75
N THR A 58 -1.76 -6.97 -4.00
CA THR A 58 -0.42 -7.02 -3.43
C THR A 58 -0.47 -6.90 -1.91
N LEU A 59 -1.30 -6.00 -1.39
CA LEU A 59 -1.46 -5.88 0.06
C LEU A 59 -1.95 -7.20 0.67
N THR A 60 -2.88 -7.87 0.01
CA THR A 60 -3.37 -9.17 0.47
C THR A 60 -2.26 -10.22 0.43
N ASP A 61 -1.45 -10.23 -0.62
CA ASP A 61 -0.36 -11.19 -0.79
C ASP A 61 0.68 -11.09 0.32
N ILE A 62 0.92 -9.89 0.82
CA ILE A 62 1.91 -9.68 1.87
C ILE A 62 1.29 -9.71 3.27
N ASN A 63 0.07 -10.21 3.40
CA ASN A 63 -0.66 -10.37 4.66
C ASN A 63 -1.10 -9.06 5.31
N TYR A 64 -1.30 -8.02 4.49
CA TYR A 64 -1.83 -6.74 4.96
C TYR A 64 -3.04 -6.34 4.11
N PRO A 65 -4.12 -7.15 4.15
CA PRO A 65 -5.27 -6.87 3.29
C PRO A 65 -5.93 -5.54 3.64
N ALA A 66 -6.27 -4.79 2.60
CA ALA A 66 -7.01 -3.55 2.77
C ALA A 66 -8.47 -3.85 3.09
N GLN A 67 -9.04 -3.03 3.95
CA GLN A 67 -10.46 -3.11 4.27
C GLN A 67 -11.29 -2.46 3.19
#